data_a453c442c7e7d3b8e14bc5552f7aeef3
#
_entry.id   a453c442c7e7d3b8e14bc5552f7aeef3
#
_cell.length_a   1.000
_cell.length_b   1.000
_cell.length_c   1.000
_cell.angle_alpha   90.00
_cell.angle_beta   90.00
_cell.angle_gamma   90.00
#
_symmetry.space_group_name_H-M   'P 1'
#
loop_
_entity.id
_entity.type
_entity.pdbx_description
1 polymer ?
#
loop_
_entity_poly.entity_id
_entity_poly.type
_entity_poly.pdbx_seq_one_letter_code
_entity_poly.pdbx_strand_id
1 'polypeptide(L)'
;VWDSDQEAFHYHPVGYMQISPKVMEEDVASIHEQQQAIGYESRFVQGEKESFDYMKNIFDDWQARGITSVLHEKKGGYAFNKHSIKALERKANSNGVNVHKGVKVTGFKRGSNSNAITGVVTDQGTIDCDQVVIGAGPWVRDFWNMLELPKTTEVKGKDGKKHEVE
;
A
#
# COMPACT_ATOMS: atom_id res chain seq x y z
N VAL A 1 -5.31 -10.96 -6.85
CA VAL A 1 -4.98 -10.38 -8.16
C VAL A 1 -3.53 -10.71 -8.54
N TRP A 2 -2.55 -10.42 -7.66
CA TRP A 2 -1.12 -10.68 -7.92
C TRP A 2 -0.83 -12.19 -8.05
N ASP A 3 -1.40 -13.03 -7.19
CA ASP A 3 -1.25 -14.48 -7.23
C ASP A 3 -1.87 -15.13 -8.47
N SER A 4 -2.93 -14.54 -9.02
CA SER A 4 -3.63 -15.10 -10.18
C SER A 4 -2.99 -14.75 -11.52
N ASP A 5 -1.99 -13.87 -11.54
CA ASP A 5 -1.37 -13.34 -12.76
C ASP A 5 0.12 -13.00 -12.55
N GLN A 6 0.84 -13.94 -11.95
CA GLN A 6 2.25 -13.77 -11.58
C GLN A 6 3.14 -13.44 -12.78
N GLU A 7 2.86 -14.05 -13.94
CA GLU A 7 3.62 -13.80 -15.16
C GLU A 7 3.47 -12.36 -15.65
N ALA A 8 2.24 -11.82 -15.66
CA ALA A 8 1.98 -10.45 -16.11
C ALA A 8 2.63 -9.40 -15.18
N PHE A 9 2.70 -9.69 -13.88
CA PHE A 9 3.26 -8.78 -12.87
C PHE A 9 4.74 -9.01 -12.58
N HIS A 10 5.35 -10.07 -13.12
CA HIS A 10 6.71 -10.49 -12.81
C HIS A 10 6.93 -10.59 -11.29
N TYR A 11 6.02 -11.31 -10.62
CA TYR A 11 6.14 -11.57 -9.20
C TYR A 11 7.18 -12.65 -8.93
N HIS A 12 8.08 -12.40 -8.00
CA HIS A 12 9.15 -13.31 -7.58
C HIS A 12 8.86 -13.83 -6.16
N PRO A 13 8.37 -15.06 -5.98
CA PRO A 13 8.03 -15.62 -4.66
C PRO A 13 9.29 -16.14 -3.95
N VAL A 14 10.17 -15.24 -3.58
CA VAL A 14 11.46 -15.54 -2.94
C VAL A 14 11.40 -15.54 -1.41
N GLY A 15 10.22 -15.32 -0.85
CA GLY A 15 10.01 -15.07 0.56
C GLY A 15 10.14 -13.58 0.92
N TYR A 16 9.68 -13.26 2.12
CA TYR A 16 9.88 -11.97 2.76
C TYR A 16 10.30 -12.18 4.20
N MET A 17 11.24 -11.39 4.67
CA MET A 17 11.77 -11.52 6.02
C MET A 17 11.85 -10.14 6.67
N GLN A 18 11.14 -9.99 7.79
CA GLN A 18 11.27 -8.83 8.65
C GLN A 18 12.10 -9.19 9.86
N ILE A 19 13.22 -8.49 10.02
CA ILE A 19 14.11 -8.60 11.17
C ILE A 19 13.95 -7.34 12.03
N SER A 20 13.84 -7.49 13.34
CA SER A 20 13.50 -6.37 14.21
C SER A 20 14.22 -6.40 15.54
N PRO A 21 14.58 -5.23 16.09
CA PRO A 21 15.12 -5.10 17.44
C PRO A 21 13.99 -5.25 18.48
N LYS A 22 14.37 -5.32 19.77
CA LYS A 22 13.47 -5.54 20.90
C LYS A 22 12.28 -4.57 20.94
N VAL A 23 12.50 -3.31 20.59
CA VAL A 23 11.44 -2.28 20.64
C VAL A 23 10.26 -2.54 19.68
N MET A 24 10.47 -3.33 18.61
CA MET A 24 9.43 -3.68 17.63
C MET A 24 8.90 -5.12 17.79
N GLU A 25 9.40 -5.87 18.73
CA GLU A 25 9.11 -7.31 18.86
C GLU A 25 7.61 -7.60 19.07
N GLU A 26 6.93 -6.80 19.90
CA GLU A 26 5.49 -6.95 20.17
C GLU A 26 4.63 -6.65 18.92
N ASP A 27 5.00 -5.61 18.18
CA ASP A 27 4.30 -5.26 16.93
C ASP A 27 4.44 -6.39 15.89
N VAL A 28 5.65 -6.94 15.76
CA VAL A 28 5.91 -8.05 14.82
C VAL A 28 5.21 -9.34 15.26
N ALA A 29 5.16 -9.63 16.56
CA ALA A 29 4.39 -10.75 17.11
C ALA A 29 2.89 -10.60 16.78
N SER A 30 2.33 -9.41 16.96
CA SER A 30 0.93 -9.11 16.62
C SER A 30 0.64 -9.32 15.12
N ILE A 31 1.57 -8.97 14.25
CA ILE A 31 1.42 -9.24 12.80
C ILE A 31 1.36 -10.75 12.55
N HIS A 32 2.24 -11.53 13.18
CA HIS A 32 2.22 -12.99 13.07
C HIS A 32 0.90 -13.60 13.54
N GLU A 33 0.37 -13.16 14.69
CA GLU A 33 -0.91 -13.61 15.22
C GLU A 33 -2.07 -13.32 14.25
N GLN A 34 -2.10 -12.11 13.68
CA GLN A 34 -3.11 -11.74 12.67
C GLN A 34 -3.00 -12.60 11.41
N GLN A 35 -1.79 -12.89 10.96
CA GLN A 35 -1.55 -13.78 9.82
C GLN A 35 -2.07 -15.20 10.11
N GLN A 36 -1.78 -15.75 11.30
CA GLN A 36 -2.29 -17.06 11.69
C GLN A 36 -3.83 -17.07 11.75
N ALA A 37 -4.46 -16.02 12.27
CA ALA A 37 -5.90 -15.91 12.38
C ALA A 37 -6.63 -15.97 11.01
N ILE A 38 -5.98 -15.54 9.93
CA ILE A 38 -6.52 -15.61 8.57
C ILE A 38 -5.99 -16.83 7.77
N GLY A 39 -5.28 -17.76 8.43
CA GLY A 39 -4.71 -18.94 7.79
C GLY A 39 -3.49 -18.65 6.89
N TYR A 40 -2.85 -17.51 7.04
CA TYR A 40 -1.62 -17.19 6.31
C TYR A 40 -0.41 -17.76 7.04
N GLU A 41 0.35 -18.61 6.34
CA GLU A 41 1.51 -19.29 6.90
C GLU A 41 2.72 -18.36 7.01
N SER A 42 3.13 -18.05 8.24
CA SER A 42 4.36 -17.34 8.55
C SER A 42 5.08 -18.00 9.73
N ARG A 43 6.36 -17.73 9.88
CA ARG A 43 7.16 -18.19 11.01
C ARG A 43 7.68 -17.00 11.80
N PHE A 44 7.36 -16.97 13.10
CA PHE A 44 7.91 -15.99 14.02
C PHE A 44 8.98 -16.66 14.90
N VAL A 45 10.15 -16.02 15.01
CA VAL A 45 11.26 -16.43 15.87
C VAL A 45 11.51 -15.28 16.83
N GLN A 46 11.57 -15.57 18.12
CA GLN A 46 11.76 -14.60 19.19
C GLN A 46 12.99 -14.95 20.03
N GLY A 47 13.73 -13.95 20.43
CA GLY A 47 14.99 -14.07 21.15
C GLY A 47 16.20 -13.73 20.28
N GLU A 48 17.21 -13.07 20.87
CA GLU A 48 18.40 -12.63 20.10
C GLU A 48 19.22 -13.83 19.59
N LYS A 49 19.44 -14.81 20.45
CA LYS A 49 20.17 -16.02 20.08
C LYS A 49 19.41 -16.84 19.03
N GLU A 50 18.13 -17.08 19.27
CA GLU A 50 17.25 -17.84 18.37
C GLU A 50 17.13 -17.18 17.00
N SER A 51 16.99 -15.85 16.99
CA SER A 51 16.95 -15.05 15.74
C SER A 51 18.30 -15.13 15.01
N PHE A 52 19.41 -15.02 15.73
CA PHE A 52 20.75 -15.15 15.14
C PHE A 52 20.96 -16.52 14.53
N ASP A 53 20.66 -17.59 15.27
CA ASP A 53 20.82 -18.98 14.82
C ASP A 53 19.92 -19.27 13.61
N TYR A 54 18.68 -18.76 13.63
CA TYR A 54 17.76 -18.91 12.52
C TYR A 54 18.26 -18.23 11.25
N MET A 55 18.72 -16.99 11.37
CA MET A 55 19.28 -16.23 10.24
C MET A 55 20.58 -16.86 9.72
N LYS A 56 21.42 -17.35 10.62
CA LYS A 56 22.68 -18.04 10.27
C LYS A 56 22.45 -19.34 9.49
N ASN A 57 21.37 -20.04 9.77
CA ASN A 57 20.98 -21.25 9.03
C ASN A 57 20.51 -20.95 7.59
N ILE A 58 20.09 -19.71 7.31
CA ILE A 58 19.63 -19.30 5.97
C ILE A 58 20.75 -18.59 5.21
N PHE A 59 21.54 -17.76 5.92
CA PHE A 59 22.61 -16.96 5.38
C PHE A 59 23.91 -17.28 6.18
N ASP A 60 24.80 -18.03 5.61
CA ASP A 60 26.04 -18.51 6.26
C ASP A 60 27.01 -17.39 6.64
N ASP A 61 26.91 -16.24 5.99
CA ASP A 61 27.67 -15.02 6.27
C ASP A 61 26.97 -14.03 7.24
N TRP A 62 25.80 -14.40 7.80
CA TRP A 62 25.03 -13.54 8.72
C TRP A 62 25.84 -13.18 9.97
N GLN A 63 25.89 -11.86 10.29
CA GLN A 63 26.65 -11.32 11.43
C GLN A 63 25.92 -10.22 12.21
N ALA A 64 24.72 -9.82 11.81
CA ALA A 64 23.99 -8.74 12.49
C ALA A 64 23.69 -9.12 13.96
N ARG A 65 23.77 -8.14 14.85
CA ARG A 65 23.52 -8.24 16.28
C ARG A 65 22.37 -7.32 16.67
N GLY A 66 21.81 -7.54 17.86
CA GLY A 66 20.71 -6.72 18.37
C GLY A 66 19.35 -7.00 17.70
N ILE A 67 19.24 -8.07 16.91
CA ILE A 67 18.00 -8.54 16.32
C ILE A 67 17.38 -9.54 17.30
N THR A 68 16.19 -9.24 17.79
CA THR A 68 15.49 -10.08 18.78
C THR A 68 14.25 -10.76 18.23
N SER A 69 13.85 -10.43 16.99
CA SER A 69 12.74 -11.12 16.34
C SER A 69 12.93 -11.20 14.82
N VAL A 70 12.42 -12.29 14.26
CA VAL A 70 12.38 -12.54 12.82
C VAL A 70 10.96 -13.03 12.47
N LEU A 71 10.29 -12.32 11.55
CA LEU A 71 9.08 -12.81 10.91
C LEU A 71 9.43 -13.22 9.49
N HIS A 72 9.26 -14.51 9.19
CA HIS A 72 9.57 -15.07 7.87
C HIS A 72 8.29 -15.55 7.17
N GLU A 73 7.97 -14.92 6.06
CA GLU A 73 6.84 -15.23 5.17
C GLU A 73 7.36 -15.94 3.92
N LYS A 74 7.31 -17.26 3.90
CA LYS A 74 7.84 -18.06 2.78
C LYS A 74 7.12 -17.82 1.46
N LYS A 75 5.83 -17.43 1.53
CA LYS A 75 5.00 -17.10 0.36
C LYS A 75 5.11 -15.63 -0.06
N GLY A 76 5.81 -14.81 0.72
CA GLY A 76 6.12 -13.45 0.37
C GLY A 76 7.06 -13.35 -0.84
N GLY A 77 7.29 -12.14 -1.31
CA GLY A 77 8.18 -11.92 -2.44
C GLY A 77 8.17 -10.48 -2.89
N TYR A 78 8.64 -10.25 -4.10
CA TYR A 78 8.64 -8.90 -4.69
C TYR A 78 8.19 -8.90 -6.14
N ALA A 79 7.75 -7.74 -6.59
CA ALA A 79 7.51 -7.45 -7.99
C ALA A 79 8.19 -6.11 -8.36
N PHE A 80 8.69 -5.99 -9.56
CA PHE A 80 9.27 -4.73 -10.03
C PHE A 80 8.17 -3.70 -10.27
N ASN A 81 8.23 -2.56 -9.60
CA ASN A 81 7.23 -1.49 -9.67
C ASN A 81 6.86 -1.11 -11.11
N LYS A 82 7.87 -0.91 -11.97
CA LYS A 82 7.68 -0.53 -13.37
C LYS A 82 6.91 -1.59 -14.17
N HIS A 83 7.21 -2.88 -13.95
CA HIS A 83 6.51 -3.97 -14.62
C HIS A 83 5.09 -4.11 -14.10
N SER A 84 4.89 -3.98 -12.79
CA SER A 84 3.59 -4.05 -12.15
C SER A 84 2.63 -2.96 -12.65
N ILE A 85 3.10 -1.70 -12.73
CA ILE A 85 2.29 -0.59 -13.25
C ILE A 85 1.93 -0.80 -14.72
N LYS A 86 2.89 -1.25 -15.55
CA LYS A 86 2.61 -1.56 -16.96
C LYS A 86 1.64 -2.75 -17.14
N ALA A 87 1.73 -3.75 -16.27
CA ALA A 87 0.80 -4.87 -16.29
C ALA A 87 -0.62 -4.45 -15.88
N LEU A 88 -0.75 -3.61 -14.84
CA LEU A 88 -2.03 -3.02 -14.43
C LEU A 88 -2.64 -2.20 -15.57
N GLU A 89 -1.86 -1.38 -16.24
CA GLU A 89 -2.31 -0.60 -17.40
C GLU A 89 -2.84 -1.52 -18.53
N ARG A 90 -2.08 -2.56 -18.90
CA ARG A 90 -2.54 -3.52 -19.92
C ARG A 90 -3.86 -4.17 -19.49
N LYS A 91 -3.95 -4.60 -18.24
CA LYS A 91 -5.16 -5.23 -17.69
C LYS A 91 -6.35 -4.27 -17.63
N ALA A 92 -6.13 -3.01 -17.27
CA ALA A 92 -7.16 -1.97 -17.30
C ALA A 92 -7.69 -1.78 -18.73
N ASN A 93 -6.80 -1.57 -19.69
CA ASN A 93 -7.16 -1.39 -21.09
C ASN A 93 -7.92 -2.59 -21.68
N SER A 94 -7.49 -3.84 -21.35
CA SER A 94 -8.19 -5.05 -21.80
C SER A 94 -9.59 -5.23 -21.21
N ASN A 95 -9.91 -4.51 -20.12
CA ASN A 95 -11.23 -4.46 -19.50
C ASN A 95 -12.02 -3.18 -19.87
N GLY A 96 -11.62 -2.47 -20.93
CA GLY A 96 -12.34 -1.30 -21.45
C GLY A 96 -12.08 0.00 -20.68
N VAL A 97 -11.08 0.03 -19.79
CA VAL A 97 -10.70 1.27 -19.09
C VAL A 97 -9.81 2.11 -20.00
N ASN A 98 -10.18 3.38 -20.19
CA ASN A 98 -9.35 4.34 -20.91
C ASN A 98 -8.29 4.93 -19.98
N VAL A 99 -7.01 4.70 -20.27
CA VAL A 99 -5.88 5.23 -19.51
C VAL A 99 -5.29 6.44 -20.23
N HIS A 100 -5.45 7.63 -19.67
CA HIS A 100 -4.91 8.88 -20.21
C HIS A 100 -3.56 9.19 -19.56
N LYS A 101 -2.47 9.06 -20.31
CA LYS A 101 -1.11 9.35 -19.85
C LYS A 101 -0.68 10.75 -20.20
N GLY A 102 0.19 11.34 -19.36
CA GLY A 102 0.71 12.67 -19.60
C GLY A 102 -0.34 13.76 -19.50
N VAL A 103 -1.47 13.48 -18.87
CA VAL A 103 -2.57 14.42 -18.62
C VAL A 103 -2.50 14.92 -17.20
N LYS A 104 -2.47 16.23 -17.02
CA LYS A 104 -2.45 16.87 -15.72
C LYS A 104 -3.84 17.33 -15.33
N VAL A 105 -4.33 16.88 -14.18
CA VAL A 105 -5.55 17.40 -13.59
C VAL A 105 -5.28 18.78 -13.02
N THR A 106 -6.11 19.75 -13.39
CA THR A 106 -5.99 21.16 -13.00
C THR A 106 -7.18 21.66 -12.16
N GLY A 107 -8.26 20.86 -12.06
CA GLY A 107 -9.42 21.20 -11.26
C GLY A 107 -10.56 20.21 -11.43
N PHE A 108 -11.73 20.62 -10.93
CA PHE A 108 -12.97 19.83 -10.99
C PHE A 108 -14.12 20.68 -11.49
N LYS A 109 -14.97 20.10 -12.33
CA LYS A 109 -16.23 20.69 -12.77
C LYS A 109 -17.31 20.35 -11.74
N ARG A 110 -18.07 21.36 -11.30
CA ARG A 110 -19.21 21.19 -10.38
C ARG A 110 -20.54 21.37 -11.12
N GLY A 111 -21.55 20.72 -10.64
CA GLY A 111 -22.92 20.90 -11.14
C GLY A 111 -23.44 22.31 -10.86
N SER A 112 -24.26 22.86 -11.77
CA SER A 112 -24.74 24.24 -11.73
C SER A 112 -25.53 24.59 -10.45
N ASN A 113 -26.17 23.61 -9.82
CA ASN A 113 -27.02 23.80 -8.64
C ASN A 113 -26.64 22.88 -7.47
N SER A 114 -25.46 22.31 -7.50
CA SER A 114 -25.00 21.37 -6.46
C SER A 114 -23.48 21.39 -6.31
N ASN A 115 -22.98 20.98 -5.14
CA ASN A 115 -21.55 20.79 -4.93
C ASN A 115 -21.05 19.46 -5.54
N ALA A 116 -21.88 18.69 -6.23
CA ALA A 116 -21.49 17.43 -6.84
C ALA A 116 -20.45 17.68 -7.94
N ILE A 117 -19.42 16.85 -7.94
CA ILE A 117 -18.44 16.85 -9.02
C ILE A 117 -19.06 16.15 -10.23
N THR A 118 -19.03 16.82 -11.38
CA THR A 118 -19.59 16.33 -12.66
C THR A 118 -18.52 16.18 -13.73
N GLY A 119 -17.26 16.44 -13.41
CA GLY A 119 -16.16 16.26 -14.33
C GLY A 119 -14.81 16.60 -13.73
N VAL A 120 -13.78 16.17 -14.41
CA VAL A 120 -12.37 16.45 -14.10
C VAL A 120 -11.83 17.39 -15.17
N VAL A 121 -11.31 18.53 -14.75
CA VAL A 121 -10.64 19.51 -15.65
C VAL A 121 -9.18 19.16 -15.77
N THR A 122 -8.68 19.09 -16.99
CA THR A 122 -7.29 18.77 -17.30
C THR A 122 -6.67 19.84 -18.19
N ASP A 123 -5.34 19.77 -18.35
CA ASP A 123 -4.60 20.60 -19.32
C ASP A 123 -4.91 20.26 -20.79
N GLN A 124 -5.66 19.16 -21.05
CA GLN A 124 -6.05 18.72 -22.40
C GLN A 124 -7.56 18.75 -22.64
N GLY A 125 -8.33 19.29 -21.70
CA GLY A 125 -9.79 19.40 -21.78
C GLY A 125 -10.48 18.85 -20.54
N THR A 126 -11.81 18.79 -20.58
CA THR A 126 -12.64 18.32 -19.46
C THR A 126 -13.19 16.92 -19.76
N ILE A 127 -13.11 16.04 -18.78
CA ILE A 127 -13.68 14.69 -18.81
C ILE A 127 -14.93 14.72 -17.91
N ASP A 128 -16.11 14.55 -18.47
CA ASP A 128 -17.34 14.45 -17.69
C ASP A 128 -17.42 13.08 -17.01
N CYS A 129 -17.93 13.05 -15.78
CA CYS A 129 -18.06 11.82 -14.99
C CYS A 129 -19.08 11.97 -13.88
N ASP A 130 -19.66 10.86 -13.45
CA ASP A 130 -20.61 10.78 -12.34
C ASP A 130 -19.91 10.62 -10.98
N GLN A 131 -18.71 10.07 -10.97
CA GLN A 131 -17.91 9.83 -9.76
C GLN A 131 -16.42 10.03 -10.05
N VAL A 132 -15.69 10.51 -9.05
CA VAL A 132 -14.23 10.64 -9.09
C VAL A 132 -13.60 9.90 -7.92
N VAL A 133 -12.62 9.08 -8.21
CA VAL A 133 -11.77 8.44 -7.20
C VAL A 133 -10.37 9.04 -7.29
N ILE A 134 -9.88 9.61 -6.20
CA ILE A 134 -8.56 10.24 -6.14
C ILE A 134 -7.56 9.24 -5.54
N GLY A 135 -6.74 8.64 -6.39
CA GLY A 135 -5.66 7.72 -6.00
C GLY A 135 -4.28 8.35 -6.20
N ALA A 136 -4.09 9.61 -5.80
CA ALA A 136 -2.92 10.41 -6.13
C ALA A 136 -1.71 10.23 -5.18
N GLY A 137 -1.76 9.29 -4.22
CA GLY A 137 -0.67 9.05 -3.28
C GLY A 137 -0.24 10.33 -2.56
N PRO A 138 1.06 10.68 -2.53
CA PRO A 138 1.56 11.88 -1.83
C PRO A 138 0.98 13.21 -2.33
N TRP A 139 0.44 13.25 -3.55
CA TRP A 139 -0.17 14.43 -4.14
C TRP A 139 -1.65 14.61 -3.79
N VAL A 140 -2.23 13.77 -2.94
CA VAL A 140 -3.65 13.88 -2.52
C VAL A 140 -3.96 15.25 -1.90
N ARG A 141 -3.00 15.89 -1.23
CA ARG A 141 -3.15 17.22 -0.64
C ARG A 141 -3.45 18.31 -1.68
N ASP A 142 -2.88 18.22 -2.88
CA ASP A 142 -3.14 19.16 -3.97
C ASP A 142 -4.60 19.06 -4.43
N PHE A 143 -5.12 17.83 -4.55
CA PHE A 143 -6.52 17.60 -4.89
C PHE A 143 -7.46 18.03 -3.77
N TRP A 144 -7.07 17.84 -2.52
CA TRP A 144 -7.82 18.32 -1.36
C TRP A 144 -8.00 19.83 -1.40
N ASN A 145 -6.92 20.57 -1.72
CA ASN A 145 -6.96 22.02 -1.89
C ASN A 145 -7.79 22.46 -3.11
N MET A 146 -7.69 21.74 -4.24
CA MET A 146 -8.52 22.01 -5.43
C MET A 146 -10.02 21.84 -5.17
N LEU A 147 -10.36 20.93 -4.26
CA LEU A 147 -11.75 20.67 -3.85
C LEU A 147 -12.23 21.60 -2.74
N GLU A 148 -11.34 22.44 -2.19
CA GLU A 148 -11.63 23.36 -1.07
C GLU A 148 -12.19 22.63 0.17
N LEU A 149 -11.66 21.42 0.42
CA LEU A 149 -12.08 20.61 1.57
C LEU A 149 -11.50 21.17 2.88
N PRO A 150 -12.16 20.88 4.03
CA PRO A 150 -11.66 21.32 5.34
C PRO A 150 -10.23 20.86 5.59
N LYS A 151 -9.38 21.71 6.18
CA LYS A 151 -8.01 21.36 6.53
C LYS A 151 -7.92 20.42 7.71
N THR A 152 -8.93 20.44 8.57
CA THR A 152 -9.04 19.57 9.75
C THR A 152 -10.30 18.75 9.69
N THR A 153 -10.26 17.55 10.23
CA THR A 153 -11.43 16.67 10.39
C THR A 153 -11.40 15.97 11.73
N GLU A 154 -12.59 15.65 12.26
CA GLU A 154 -12.69 14.83 13.45
C GLU A 154 -12.67 13.35 13.08
N VAL A 155 -11.77 12.60 13.70
CA VAL A 155 -11.73 11.14 13.62
C VAL A 155 -11.96 10.52 14.99
N LYS A 156 -12.63 9.36 15.05
CA LYS A 156 -12.82 8.62 16.29
C LYS A 156 -11.62 7.69 16.49
N GLY A 157 -10.84 7.92 17.52
CA GLY A 157 -9.70 7.09 17.89
C GLY A 157 -10.12 5.71 18.46
N LYS A 158 -9.14 4.83 18.63
CA LYS A 158 -9.35 3.52 19.29
C LYS A 158 -9.83 3.64 20.73
N ASP A 159 -9.52 4.76 21.39
CA ASP A 159 -9.97 5.13 22.74
C ASP A 159 -11.45 5.57 22.78
N GLY A 160 -12.13 5.58 21.64
CA GLY A 160 -13.52 6.02 21.49
C GLY A 160 -13.71 7.54 21.51
N LYS A 161 -12.64 8.32 21.69
CA LYS A 161 -12.69 9.79 21.71
C LYS A 161 -12.55 10.36 20.31
N LYS A 162 -13.05 11.57 20.14
CA LYS A 162 -12.85 12.35 18.92
C LYS A 162 -11.51 13.08 19.02
N HIS A 163 -10.75 13.01 17.96
CA HIS A 163 -9.48 13.71 17.76
C HIS A 163 -9.60 14.54 16.49
N GLU A 164 -9.21 15.80 16.60
CA GLU A 164 -9.04 16.65 15.41
C GLU A 164 -7.70 16.31 14.76
N VAL A 165 -7.72 16.02 13.48
CA VAL A 165 -6.53 15.69 12.68
C VAL A 165 -6.45 16.59 11.47
N GLU A 166 -5.21 16.97 11.09
CA GLU A 166 -4.87 17.81 9.95
C GLU A 166 -4.42 16.98 8.73
#